data_027b380ad4d83ed596ee146c477f58ec
#
_entry.id   027b380ad4d83ed596ee146c477f58ec
#
_cell.length_a   1.000
_cell.length_b   1.000
_cell.length_c   1.000
_cell.angle_alpha   90.00
_cell.angle_beta   90.00
_cell.angle_gamma   90.00
#
_symmetry.space_group_name_H-M   'P 1'
#
loop_
_entity.id
_entity.type
_entity.pdbx_description
1 polymer ?
#
loop_
_entity_poly.entity_id
_entity_poly.type
_entity_poly.pdbx_seq_one_letter_code
_entity_poly.pdbx_strand_id
1 'polypeptide(L)'
;MSSKYPGPEEEDYKKVVLHEYFHVYQHGHISDPDDDTDGDWRTSIRNLKMDGSLEQRPWFAEGSAEYMGQYWYSLQPGVDDNYFSQVMSWKAETLSTYLEDGRSMRDIGFDAPFEIYDVGTWFIAYIISQTSEETVRVNFYKDLDTLGFEASFEKNFGKSSDAMIAEFNEWADQPISELVQIVP
;
A
#
# COMPACT_ATOMS: atom_id res chain seq x y z
N MET A 1 -13.70 7.73 -13.10
CA MET A 1 -13.01 6.65 -13.86
C MET A 1 -13.04 7.01 -15.32
N SER A 2 -11.91 7.02 -15.95
CA SER A 2 -11.81 7.33 -17.37
C SER A 2 -12.40 6.17 -18.17
N SER A 3 -13.37 6.46 -19.02
CA SER A 3 -14.03 5.51 -19.93
C SER A 3 -13.14 5.06 -21.08
N LYS A 4 -11.86 5.12 -20.92
CA LYS A 4 -10.88 4.81 -21.96
C LYS A 4 -10.37 3.39 -21.88
N TYR A 5 -11.15 2.51 -21.31
CA TYR A 5 -10.76 1.14 -21.11
C TYR A 5 -11.51 0.24 -22.07
N PRO A 6 -11.01 -0.01 -23.17
CA PRO A 6 -10.63 -1.33 -23.67
C PRO A 6 -9.38 -1.28 -24.53
N GLY A 7 -8.82 -2.33 -24.82
CA GLY A 7 -7.56 -2.44 -25.49
C GLY A 7 -6.46 -2.64 -24.45
N PRO A 8 -5.39 -1.91 -24.47
CA PRO A 8 -4.42 -1.90 -23.35
C PRO A 8 -5.09 -1.72 -22.01
N GLU A 9 -6.26 -1.22 -21.98
CA GLU A 9 -7.19 -0.89 -20.95
C GLU A 9 -7.92 -2.07 -20.32
N GLU A 10 -8.14 -3.17 -21.02
CA GLU A 10 -8.61 -4.43 -20.42
C GLU A 10 -7.59 -4.97 -19.41
N GLU A 11 -6.32 -4.72 -19.69
CA GLU A 11 -5.22 -5.06 -18.80
C GLU A 11 -5.22 -4.17 -17.55
N ASP A 12 -5.45 -2.88 -17.72
CA ASP A 12 -5.59 -1.95 -16.62
C ASP A 12 -6.76 -2.31 -15.70
N TYR A 13 -7.88 -2.75 -16.29
CA TYR A 13 -9.02 -3.20 -15.50
C TYR A 13 -8.65 -4.40 -14.60
N LYS A 14 -7.87 -5.33 -15.08
CA LYS A 14 -7.44 -6.50 -14.29
C LYS A 14 -6.62 -6.11 -13.06
N LYS A 15 -5.68 -5.16 -13.21
CA LYS A 15 -4.91 -4.67 -12.04
C LYS A 15 -5.77 -3.93 -11.04
N VAL A 16 -6.77 -3.16 -11.49
CA VAL A 16 -7.76 -2.54 -10.60
C VAL A 16 -8.56 -3.60 -9.84
N VAL A 17 -8.98 -4.67 -10.51
CA VAL A 17 -9.67 -5.78 -9.82
C VAL A 17 -8.79 -6.44 -8.77
N LEU A 18 -7.49 -6.62 -9.04
CA LEU A 18 -6.56 -7.19 -8.07
C LEU A 18 -6.32 -6.25 -6.89
N HIS A 19 -6.26 -4.95 -7.14
CA HIS A 19 -6.19 -3.91 -6.10
C HIS A 19 -7.42 -3.97 -5.18
N GLU A 20 -8.62 -3.91 -5.75
CA GLU A 20 -9.88 -3.99 -4.99
C GLU A 20 -10.02 -5.33 -4.25
N TYR A 21 -9.57 -6.42 -4.86
CA TYR A 21 -9.57 -7.71 -4.20
C TYR A 21 -8.66 -7.71 -2.96
N PHE A 22 -7.54 -6.99 -3.01
CA PHE A 22 -6.69 -6.85 -1.84
C PHE A 22 -7.38 -6.08 -0.71
N HIS A 23 -8.20 -5.09 -1.01
CA HIS A 23 -9.04 -4.44 0.00
C HIS A 23 -10.01 -5.42 0.66
N VAL A 24 -10.64 -6.31 -0.09
CA VAL A 24 -11.48 -7.37 0.49
C VAL A 24 -10.66 -8.26 1.45
N TYR A 25 -9.43 -8.58 1.07
CA TYR A 25 -8.51 -9.32 1.93
C TYR A 25 -8.17 -8.54 3.22
N GLN A 26 -7.82 -7.26 3.11
CA GLN A 26 -7.55 -6.38 4.26
C GLN A 26 -8.72 -6.35 5.24
N HIS A 27 -9.93 -6.14 4.72
CA HIS A 27 -11.16 -6.10 5.52
C HIS A 27 -11.50 -7.45 6.16
N GLY A 28 -11.18 -8.55 5.51
CA GLY A 28 -11.38 -9.90 6.04
C GLY A 28 -10.54 -10.22 7.29
N HIS A 29 -9.55 -9.39 7.61
CA HIS A 29 -8.70 -9.52 8.79
C HIS A 29 -9.06 -8.55 9.93
N ILE A 30 -10.16 -7.81 9.77
CA ILE A 30 -10.63 -6.82 10.73
C ILE A 30 -12.00 -7.24 11.19
N SER A 31 -12.14 -7.56 12.49
CA SER A 31 -13.43 -7.87 13.09
C SER A 31 -14.25 -6.60 13.28
N ASP A 32 -15.53 -6.66 12.94
CA ASP A 32 -16.47 -5.64 13.34
C ASP A 32 -16.87 -5.86 14.79
N PRO A 33 -16.44 -5.01 15.74
CA PRO A 33 -16.74 -5.22 17.14
C PRO A 33 -18.21 -4.95 17.50
N ASP A 34 -18.93 -4.23 16.65
CA ASP A 34 -20.29 -3.78 16.97
C ASP A 34 -21.36 -4.69 16.38
N ASP A 35 -20.99 -5.60 15.46
CA ASP A 35 -21.94 -6.48 14.75
C ASP A 35 -23.20 -5.71 14.31
N ASP A 36 -23.04 -4.40 14.14
CA ASP A 36 -24.10 -3.58 13.64
C ASP A 36 -24.18 -3.85 12.14
N THR A 37 -25.27 -4.43 11.78
CA THR A 37 -25.55 -4.91 10.43
C THR A 37 -25.91 -3.78 9.46
N ASP A 38 -25.40 -2.57 9.69
CA ASP A 38 -25.63 -1.46 8.77
C ASP A 38 -24.93 -1.64 7.42
N GLY A 39 -24.03 -2.62 7.34
CA GLY A 39 -23.29 -2.97 6.13
C GLY A 39 -22.26 -1.93 5.72
N ASP A 40 -22.00 -0.95 6.57
CA ASP A 40 -20.96 0.05 6.32
C ASP A 40 -19.60 -0.47 6.81
N TRP A 41 -18.87 -1.07 5.90
CA TRP A 41 -17.49 -1.50 6.13
C TRP A 41 -16.58 -0.37 6.65
N ARG A 42 -16.92 0.89 6.39
CA ARG A 42 -16.16 2.05 6.91
C ARG A 42 -16.40 2.24 8.40
N THR A 43 -17.57 1.85 8.90
CA THR A 43 -17.87 1.86 10.33
C THR A 43 -17.05 0.79 11.04
N SER A 44 -16.93 -0.41 10.48
CA SER A 44 -16.08 -1.48 11.00
C SER A 44 -14.62 -1.03 11.14
N ILE A 45 -14.09 -0.32 10.16
CA ILE A 45 -12.75 0.25 10.21
C ILE A 45 -12.64 1.37 11.25
N ARG A 46 -13.68 2.20 11.42
CA ARG A 46 -13.72 3.28 12.41
C ARG A 46 -13.79 2.76 13.84
N ASN A 47 -14.56 1.69 14.04
CA ASN A 47 -14.80 1.10 15.35
C ASN A 47 -13.68 0.16 15.80
N LEU A 48 -12.67 -0.07 14.98
CA LEU A 48 -11.46 -0.66 15.50
C LEU A 48 -11.01 0.15 16.71
N LYS A 49 -11.20 -0.41 17.90
CA LYS A 49 -10.78 0.15 19.22
C LYS A 49 -9.29 0.49 19.27
N MET A 50 -8.71 0.56 18.12
CA MET A 50 -7.31 0.59 17.93
C MET A 50 -6.98 1.86 17.22
N ASP A 51 -6.18 2.62 17.87
CA ASP A 51 -5.58 3.83 17.36
C ASP A 51 -5.15 3.63 15.90
N GLY A 52 -5.95 4.17 15.01
CA GLY A 52 -5.68 4.21 13.60
C GLY A 52 -6.01 2.95 12.83
N SER A 53 -7.26 2.84 12.53
CA SER A 53 -7.72 2.00 11.43
C SER A 53 -6.90 2.24 10.16
N LEU A 54 -6.96 1.29 9.24
CA LEU A 54 -6.39 1.44 7.91
C LEU A 54 -6.93 2.68 7.17
N GLU A 55 -8.17 3.10 7.47
CA GLU A 55 -8.77 4.32 6.93
C GLU A 55 -8.03 5.60 7.35
N GLN A 56 -7.44 5.62 8.54
CA GLN A 56 -6.61 6.74 9.01
C GLN A 56 -5.18 6.69 8.48
N ARG A 57 -4.85 5.62 7.76
CA ARG A 57 -3.56 5.41 7.12
C ARG A 57 -3.71 5.00 5.67
N PRO A 58 -4.34 5.89 4.87
CA PRO A 58 -4.60 5.56 3.46
C PRO A 58 -3.29 5.26 2.70
N TRP A 59 -2.20 5.89 3.06
CA TRP A 59 -0.88 5.62 2.50
C TRP A 59 -0.42 4.17 2.67
N PHE A 60 -0.83 3.49 3.75
CA PHE A 60 -0.51 2.08 3.97
C PHE A 60 -1.57 1.16 3.34
N ALA A 61 -2.85 1.46 3.54
CA ALA A 61 -3.94 0.65 3.02
C ALA A 61 -3.95 0.63 1.48
N GLU A 62 -3.96 1.81 0.87
CA GLU A 62 -3.95 1.96 -0.58
C GLU A 62 -2.60 1.57 -1.19
N GLY A 63 -1.50 1.96 -0.52
CA GLY A 63 -0.15 1.59 -0.97
C GLY A 63 0.05 0.08 -1.01
N SER A 64 -0.43 -0.66 -0.02
CA SER A 64 -0.33 -2.13 -0.04
C SER A 64 -1.28 -2.77 -1.06
N ALA A 65 -2.49 -2.23 -1.24
CA ALA A 65 -3.41 -2.71 -2.27
C ALA A 65 -2.86 -2.45 -3.67
N GLU A 66 -2.30 -1.27 -3.89
CA GLU A 66 -1.70 -0.91 -5.17
C GLU A 66 -0.45 -1.75 -5.47
N TYR A 67 0.46 -1.90 -4.50
CA TYR A 67 1.63 -2.76 -4.67
C TYR A 67 1.22 -4.20 -5.04
N MET A 68 0.33 -4.81 -4.28
CA MET A 68 -0.11 -6.18 -4.51
C MET A 68 -0.88 -6.33 -5.82
N GLY A 69 -1.73 -5.36 -6.16
CA GLY A 69 -2.46 -5.34 -7.42
C GLY A 69 -1.53 -5.33 -8.63
N GLN A 70 -0.54 -4.42 -8.64
CA GLN A 70 0.43 -4.30 -9.72
C GLN A 70 1.38 -5.51 -9.78
N TYR A 71 1.85 -5.97 -8.63
CA TYR A 71 2.73 -7.14 -8.54
C TYR A 71 2.04 -8.42 -9.01
N TRP A 72 0.84 -8.73 -8.52
CA TRP A 72 0.10 -9.92 -8.97
C TRP A 72 -0.33 -9.84 -10.42
N TYR A 73 -0.59 -8.63 -10.92
CA TYR A 73 -0.84 -8.46 -12.34
C TYR A 73 0.40 -8.79 -13.17
N SER A 74 1.58 -8.38 -12.75
CA SER A 74 2.84 -8.69 -13.45
C SER A 74 3.12 -10.18 -13.58
N LEU A 75 2.58 -10.99 -12.68
CA LEU A 75 2.72 -12.46 -12.69
C LEU A 75 1.73 -13.15 -13.62
N GLN A 76 0.81 -12.42 -14.26
CA GLN A 76 -0.18 -13.03 -15.13
C GLN A 76 0.43 -13.45 -16.48
N PRO A 77 -0.04 -14.57 -17.08
CA PRO A 77 0.43 -14.98 -18.39
C PRO A 77 0.22 -13.91 -19.46
N GLY A 78 1.28 -13.58 -20.17
CA GLY A 78 1.26 -12.61 -21.27
C GLY A 78 1.53 -11.17 -20.88
N VAL A 79 1.74 -10.88 -19.60
CA VAL A 79 2.21 -9.57 -19.15
C VAL A 79 3.71 -9.49 -19.38
N ASP A 80 4.21 -8.30 -19.75
CA ASP A 80 5.63 -8.04 -19.99
C ASP A 80 6.45 -8.28 -18.72
N ASP A 81 7.56 -8.99 -18.83
CA ASP A 81 8.44 -9.30 -17.69
C ASP A 81 8.99 -8.05 -16.98
N ASN A 82 9.04 -6.91 -17.67
CA ASN A 82 9.47 -5.64 -17.09
C ASN A 82 8.32 -4.77 -16.61
N TYR A 83 7.06 -5.25 -16.70
CA TYR A 83 5.88 -4.46 -16.37
C TYR A 83 5.99 -3.81 -14.99
N PHE A 84 6.26 -4.61 -13.96
CA PHE A 84 6.26 -4.12 -12.58
C PHE A 84 7.37 -3.07 -12.34
N SER A 85 8.57 -3.31 -12.84
CA SER A 85 9.67 -2.35 -12.73
C SER A 85 9.41 -1.05 -13.50
N GLN A 86 8.70 -1.10 -14.62
CA GLN A 86 8.26 0.09 -15.34
C GLN A 86 7.23 0.89 -14.54
N VAL A 87 6.22 0.22 -13.98
CA VAL A 87 5.22 0.87 -13.12
C VAL A 87 5.88 1.54 -11.92
N MET A 88 6.79 0.85 -11.24
CA MET A 88 7.53 1.41 -10.12
C MET A 88 8.39 2.61 -10.53
N SER A 89 9.03 2.56 -11.69
CA SER A 89 9.79 3.69 -12.22
C SER A 89 8.91 4.94 -12.44
N TRP A 90 7.71 4.77 -12.98
CA TRP A 90 6.77 5.89 -13.15
C TRP A 90 6.31 6.46 -11.82
N LYS A 91 5.98 5.59 -10.86
CA LYS A 91 5.57 6.02 -9.51
C LYS A 91 6.70 6.74 -8.75
N ALA A 92 7.97 6.48 -9.10
CA ALA A 92 9.10 7.16 -8.50
C ALA A 92 9.17 8.66 -8.84
N GLU A 93 8.53 9.11 -9.91
CA GLU A 93 8.44 10.55 -10.23
C GLU A 93 7.69 11.32 -9.12
N THR A 94 6.68 10.70 -8.52
CA THR A 94 5.92 11.28 -7.40
C THR A 94 6.73 11.39 -6.12
N LEU A 95 7.72 10.49 -5.90
CA LEU A 95 8.59 10.53 -4.71
C LEU A 95 9.37 11.85 -4.61
N SER A 96 9.92 12.33 -5.73
CA SER A 96 10.67 13.59 -5.72
C SER A 96 9.79 14.76 -5.26
N THR A 97 8.57 14.85 -5.79
CA THR A 97 7.61 15.89 -5.39
C THR A 97 7.25 15.77 -3.91
N TYR A 98 6.98 14.55 -3.44
CA TYR A 98 6.67 14.28 -2.03
C TYR A 98 7.81 14.72 -1.10
N LEU A 99 9.05 14.40 -1.43
CA LEU A 99 10.22 14.77 -0.63
C LEU A 99 10.49 16.28 -0.64
N GLU A 100 10.31 16.93 -1.80
CA GLU A 100 10.46 18.38 -1.95
C GLU A 100 9.41 19.16 -1.15
N ASP A 101 8.18 18.69 -1.09
CA ASP A 101 7.08 19.28 -0.31
C ASP A 101 7.32 19.17 1.20
N GLY A 102 8.17 18.23 1.65
CA GLY A 102 8.47 18.00 3.06
C GLY A 102 7.25 17.59 3.89
N ARG A 103 6.19 17.13 3.25
CA ARG A 103 4.99 16.64 3.90
C ARG A 103 5.28 15.31 4.60
N SER A 104 4.70 15.12 5.78
CA SER A 104 4.75 13.82 6.42
C SER A 104 3.86 12.82 5.65
N MET A 105 4.33 11.59 5.48
CA MET A 105 3.50 10.51 4.94
C MET A 105 2.20 10.32 5.73
N ARG A 106 2.21 10.58 7.03
CA ARG A 106 1.02 10.51 7.89
C ARG A 106 -0.05 11.53 7.54
N ASP A 107 0.34 12.63 6.90
CA ASP A 107 -0.56 13.70 6.50
C ASP A 107 -1.06 13.53 5.05
N ILE A 108 -0.63 12.48 4.37
CA ILE A 108 -1.13 12.15 3.04
C ILE A 108 -2.51 11.52 3.18
N GLY A 109 -3.52 12.24 2.71
CA GLY A 109 -4.92 11.82 2.69
C GLY A 109 -5.47 11.70 1.27
N PHE A 110 -6.76 11.40 1.15
CA PHE A 110 -7.44 11.27 -0.14
C PHE A 110 -7.55 12.58 -0.94
N ASP A 111 -7.11 13.70 -0.39
CA ASP A 111 -6.91 14.97 -1.07
C ASP A 111 -5.65 14.98 -1.97
N ALA A 112 -4.75 14.04 -1.76
CA ALA A 112 -3.53 13.83 -2.54
C ALA A 112 -3.47 12.41 -3.14
N PRO A 113 -4.37 12.05 -4.06
CA PRO A 113 -4.56 10.67 -4.50
C PRO A 113 -3.32 10.06 -5.18
N PHE A 114 -2.55 10.83 -5.93
CA PHE A 114 -1.32 10.31 -6.55
C PHE A 114 -0.27 9.93 -5.51
N GLU A 115 -0.10 10.75 -4.48
CA GLU A 115 0.85 10.49 -3.40
C GLU A 115 0.45 9.24 -2.60
N ILE A 116 -0.85 9.07 -2.28
CA ILE A 116 -1.33 7.87 -1.58
C ILE A 116 -0.92 6.60 -2.33
N TYR A 117 -1.21 6.54 -3.62
CA TYR A 117 -0.95 5.35 -4.42
C TYR A 117 0.54 5.19 -4.73
N ASP A 118 1.22 6.25 -5.14
CA ASP A 118 2.58 6.15 -5.64
C ASP A 118 3.59 6.07 -4.49
N VAL A 119 3.55 7.01 -3.56
CA VAL A 119 4.45 7.02 -2.39
C VAL A 119 4.14 5.83 -1.48
N GLY A 120 2.84 5.54 -1.26
CA GLY A 120 2.42 4.37 -0.49
C GLY A 120 2.95 3.06 -1.09
N THR A 121 2.88 2.89 -2.42
CA THR A 121 3.41 1.70 -3.11
C THR A 121 4.91 1.56 -2.89
N TRP A 122 5.68 2.64 -3.01
CA TRP A 122 7.11 2.63 -2.77
C TRP A 122 7.47 2.33 -1.31
N PHE A 123 6.68 2.86 -0.37
CA PHE A 123 6.86 2.54 1.04
C PHE A 123 6.66 1.05 1.32
N ILE A 124 5.65 0.43 0.71
CA ILE A 124 5.43 -1.02 0.80
C ILE A 124 6.57 -1.81 0.15
N ALA A 125 7.05 -1.38 -1.01
CA ALA A 125 8.21 -1.98 -1.65
C ALA A 125 9.44 -1.93 -0.73
N TYR A 126 9.67 -0.80 -0.08
CA TYR A 126 10.75 -0.62 0.88
C TYR A 126 10.61 -1.57 2.08
N ILE A 127 9.44 -1.67 2.69
CA ILE A 127 9.20 -2.61 3.80
C ILE A 127 9.46 -4.05 3.34
N ILE A 128 8.97 -4.43 2.17
CA ILE A 128 9.17 -5.78 1.60
C ILE A 128 10.66 -6.07 1.41
N SER A 129 11.44 -5.11 0.94
CA SER A 129 12.88 -5.26 0.76
C SER A 129 13.64 -5.48 2.07
N GLN A 130 13.13 -4.95 3.18
CA GLN A 130 13.71 -5.13 4.52
C GLN A 130 13.20 -6.41 5.21
N THR A 131 12.10 -6.99 4.74
CA THR A 131 11.43 -8.13 5.36
C THR A 131 11.07 -9.21 4.33
N SER A 132 9.81 -9.30 3.98
CA SER A 132 9.29 -10.14 2.88
C SER A 132 7.87 -9.73 2.50
N GLU A 133 7.44 -10.12 1.30
CA GLU A 133 6.04 -9.96 0.86
C GLU A 133 5.07 -10.69 1.83
N GLU A 134 5.42 -11.90 2.28
CA GLU A 134 4.62 -12.67 3.22
C GLU A 134 4.45 -11.92 4.56
N THR A 135 5.49 -11.22 5.03
CA THR A 135 5.40 -10.45 6.27
C THR A 135 4.39 -9.33 6.16
N VAL A 136 4.39 -8.60 5.04
CA VAL A 136 3.41 -7.53 4.78
C VAL A 136 2.01 -8.11 4.57
N ARG A 137 1.88 -9.07 3.67
CA ARG A 137 0.59 -9.59 3.24
C ARG A 137 -0.10 -10.48 4.27
N VAL A 138 0.66 -11.30 5.01
CA VAL A 138 0.07 -12.31 5.90
C VAL A 138 0.26 -11.95 7.36
N ASN A 139 1.51 -11.75 7.79
CA ASN A 139 1.79 -11.67 9.22
C ASN A 139 1.24 -10.39 9.84
N PHE A 140 1.43 -9.26 9.17
CA PHE A 140 0.91 -7.97 9.63
C PHE A 140 -0.61 -7.98 9.78
N TYR A 141 -1.34 -8.41 8.74
CA TYR A 141 -2.81 -8.40 8.77
C TYR A 141 -3.38 -9.41 9.76
N LYS A 142 -2.74 -10.56 9.93
CA LYS A 142 -3.13 -11.55 10.94
C LYS A 142 -3.07 -11.02 12.37
N ASP A 143 -2.13 -10.14 12.64
CA ASP A 143 -1.96 -9.54 13.96
C ASP A 143 -2.81 -8.27 14.16
N LEU A 144 -3.25 -7.64 13.07
CA LEU A 144 -3.86 -6.32 13.07
C LEU A 144 -5.09 -6.21 13.98
N ASP A 145 -6.01 -7.17 13.88
CA ASP A 145 -7.24 -7.20 14.66
C ASP A 145 -7.01 -7.32 16.18
N THR A 146 -5.95 -8.00 16.56
CA THR A 146 -5.63 -8.26 17.97
C THR A 146 -4.75 -7.20 18.60
N LEU A 147 -3.77 -6.71 17.84
CA LEU A 147 -2.72 -5.81 18.35
C LEU A 147 -2.92 -4.34 17.96
N GLY A 148 -3.67 -4.07 16.91
CA GLY A 148 -3.79 -2.76 16.28
C GLY A 148 -2.63 -2.44 15.36
N PHE A 149 -2.74 -1.31 14.66
CA PHE A 149 -1.80 -0.97 13.59
C PHE A 149 -0.36 -0.84 14.11
N GLU A 150 -0.10 0.03 15.08
CA GLU A 150 1.27 0.33 15.52
C GLU A 150 1.96 -0.89 16.14
N ALA A 151 1.26 -1.63 16.98
CA ALA A 151 1.83 -2.82 17.60
C ALA A 151 2.05 -3.96 16.59
N SER A 152 1.14 -4.15 15.64
CA SER A 152 1.34 -5.09 14.52
C SER A 152 2.49 -4.66 13.63
N PHE A 153 2.60 -3.37 13.36
CA PHE A 153 3.67 -2.80 12.55
C PHE A 153 5.03 -3.04 13.20
N GLU A 154 5.19 -2.65 14.45
CA GLU A 154 6.45 -2.83 15.17
C GLU A 154 6.82 -4.31 15.32
N LYS A 155 5.85 -5.16 15.63
CA LYS A 155 6.06 -6.62 15.77
C LYS A 155 6.56 -7.26 14.48
N ASN A 156 5.96 -6.90 13.34
CA ASN A 156 6.22 -7.59 12.06
C ASN A 156 7.36 -6.94 11.26
N PHE A 157 7.62 -5.66 11.45
CA PHE A 157 8.64 -4.92 10.69
C PHE A 157 9.83 -4.48 11.55
N GLY A 158 9.80 -4.76 12.87
CA GLY A 158 10.95 -4.59 13.77
C GLY A 158 11.19 -3.17 14.26
N LYS A 159 10.36 -2.21 13.87
CA LYS A 159 10.44 -0.80 14.30
C LYS A 159 9.08 -0.12 14.19
N SER A 160 8.91 1.00 14.86
CA SER A 160 7.68 1.80 14.75
C SER A 160 7.46 2.32 13.32
N SER A 161 6.22 2.61 12.97
CA SER A 161 5.90 3.17 11.66
C SER A 161 6.57 4.53 11.43
N ASP A 162 6.72 5.36 12.46
CA ASP A 162 7.44 6.64 12.36
C ASP A 162 8.93 6.45 12.03
N ALA A 163 9.59 5.49 12.68
CA ALA A 163 10.99 5.20 12.40
C ALA A 163 11.15 4.64 10.98
N MET A 164 10.24 3.78 10.53
CA MET A 164 10.25 3.23 9.17
C MET A 164 10.03 4.32 8.12
N ILE A 165 9.10 5.26 8.35
CA ILE A 165 8.85 6.40 7.46
C ILE A 165 10.09 7.29 7.37
N ALA A 166 10.75 7.58 8.49
CA ALA A 166 11.96 8.39 8.49
C ALA A 166 13.08 7.75 7.66
N GLU A 167 13.33 6.46 7.85
CA GLU A 167 14.33 5.71 7.08
C GLU A 167 13.94 5.60 5.58
N PHE A 168 12.65 5.42 5.31
CA PHE A 168 12.16 5.42 3.94
C PHE A 168 12.41 6.75 3.25
N ASN A 169 12.16 7.87 3.89
CA ASN A 169 12.39 9.19 3.31
C ASN A 169 13.87 9.42 2.98
N GLU A 170 14.79 8.99 3.87
CA GLU A 170 16.22 9.05 3.59
C GLU A 170 16.62 8.15 2.42
N TRP A 171 16.04 6.94 2.35
CA TRP A 171 16.30 6.01 1.26
C TRP A 171 15.71 6.50 -0.06
N ALA A 172 14.51 7.07 -0.06
CA ALA A 172 13.79 7.53 -1.25
C ALA A 172 14.44 8.75 -1.95
N ASP A 173 15.37 9.44 -1.28
CA ASP A 173 16.16 10.55 -1.85
C ASP A 173 17.29 10.08 -2.81
N GLN A 174 17.36 8.79 -3.08
CA GLN A 174 18.32 8.21 -4.01
C GLN A 174 17.84 8.33 -5.46
N PRO A 175 18.77 8.23 -6.45
CA PRO A 175 18.38 8.18 -7.86
C PRO A 175 17.43 7.02 -8.15
N ILE A 176 16.46 7.21 -9.04
CA ILE A 176 15.47 6.19 -9.44
C ILE A 176 16.14 4.86 -9.83
N SER A 177 17.31 4.92 -10.50
CA SER A 177 18.07 3.73 -10.87
C SER A 177 18.53 2.87 -9.69
N GLU A 178 18.67 3.46 -8.51
CA GLU A 178 18.99 2.74 -7.28
C GLU A 178 17.70 2.23 -6.61
N LEU A 179 16.65 3.05 -6.61
CA LEU A 179 15.36 2.67 -6.01
C LEU A 179 14.79 1.41 -6.66
N VAL A 180 14.80 1.31 -7.98
CA VAL A 180 14.23 0.17 -8.71
C VAL A 180 14.97 -1.16 -8.47
N GLN A 181 16.14 -1.15 -7.84
CA GLN A 181 16.88 -2.38 -7.55
C GLN A 181 16.20 -3.27 -6.49
N ILE A 182 15.31 -2.71 -5.68
CA ILE A 182 14.53 -3.50 -4.71
C ILE A 182 13.27 -4.12 -5.29
N VAL A 183 12.94 -3.76 -6.52
CA VAL A 183 11.74 -4.29 -7.22
C VAL A 183 12.05 -5.69 -7.73
N PRO A 184 11.22 -6.71 -7.39
CA PRO A 184 11.46 -8.10 -7.79
C PRO A 184 11.31 -8.33 -9.31
#